data_a4d06960188a26b7e9747c8d3fa15b92
#
_entry.id   a4d06960188a26b7e9747c8d3fa15b92
#
_cell.length_a   1.000
_cell.length_b   1.000
_cell.length_c   1.000
_cell.angle_alpha   90.00
_cell.angle_beta   90.00
_cell.angle_gamma   90.00
#
_symmetry.space_group_name_H-M   'P 1'
#
loop_
_entity.id
_entity.type
_entity.pdbx_description
1 polymer ?
#
loop_
_entity_poly.entity_id
_entity_poly.type
_entity_poly.pdbx_seq_one_letter_code
_entity_poly.pdbx_strand_id
1 'polypeptide(L)'
;LYNKMVQQYKQGKAINGHQHFSSVEQLNEFWLDGKHILKYLKSKRAGYFSTKTMMLAGIETLLYQEIKPGIMFKGLIDLVFYHPNTDSWTVVDIKTSTRGWNSEAKKNPNLTAQVVLYKEFFARQFNIPEDKVNVEFFIVKRRVPAEADFASMQRRVQQFSPTSGPRKTKEVLALMDTFIKDVVGPDGKYLDKEYHCKSPLGKCRNCSEYI
;
A
#
# COMPACT_ATOMS: atom_id res chain seq x y z
N LEU A 1 -8.22 -10.50 -19.83
CA LEU A 1 -7.16 -10.01 -18.95
C LEU A 1 -5.80 -10.65 -19.31
N TYR A 2 -5.69 -11.99 -19.38
CA TYR A 2 -4.44 -12.71 -19.72
C TYR A 2 -3.84 -12.23 -21.06
N ASN A 3 -4.62 -12.17 -22.13
CA ASN A 3 -4.15 -11.71 -23.44
C ASN A 3 -3.63 -10.27 -23.38
N LYS A 4 -4.26 -9.39 -22.59
CA LYS A 4 -3.79 -8.02 -22.37
C LYS A 4 -2.44 -7.99 -21.64
N MET A 5 -2.26 -8.82 -20.61
CA MET A 5 -0.98 -8.95 -19.90
C MET A 5 0.14 -9.45 -20.85
N VAL A 6 -0.12 -10.48 -21.65
CA VAL A 6 0.84 -10.99 -22.64
C VAL A 6 1.15 -9.95 -23.71
N GLN A 7 0.16 -9.19 -24.16
CA GLN A 7 0.34 -8.12 -25.14
C GLN A 7 1.21 -6.99 -24.56
N GLN A 8 0.92 -6.53 -23.34
CA GLN A 8 1.73 -5.51 -22.65
C GLN A 8 3.17 -5.99 -22.43
N TYR A 9 3.37 -7.27 -22.09
CA TYR A 9 4.68 -7.87 -21.97
C TYR A 9 5.45 -7.80 -23.29
N LYS A 10 4.83 -8.20 -24.42
CA LYS A 10 5.46 -8.14 -25.74
C LYS A 10 5.79 -6.70 -26.15
N GLN A 11 4.88 -5.76 -25.90
CA GLN A 11 5.08 -4.34 -26.21
C GLN A 11 6.24 -3.75 -25.39
N GLY A 12 6.30 -4.02 -24.09
CA GLY A 12 7.39 -3.56 -23.22
C GLY A 12 8.74 -4.07 -23.69
N LYS A 13 8.84 -5.32 -24.13
CA LYS A 13 10.06 -5.89 -24.69
C LYS A 13 10.49 -5.18 -26.00
N ALA A 14 9.52 -4.85 -26.85
CA ALA A 14 9.80 -4.18 -28.12
C ALA A 14 10.28 -2.72 -27.92
N ILE A 15 9.73 -2.01 -26.91
CA ILE A 15 10.04 -0.60 -26.65
C ILE A 15 11.41 -0.42 -25.98
N ASN A 16 11.73 -1.25 -24.99
CA ASN A 16 12.89 -1.04 -24.14
C ASN A 16 14.15 -1.83 -24.54
N GLY A 17 14.02 -2.81 -25.46
CA GLY A 17 15.15 -3.67 -25.87
C GLY A 17 15.75 -4.52 -24.73
N HIS A 18 15.24 -4.36 -23.50
CA HIS A 18 15.74 -5.04 -22.32
C HIS A 18 15.01 -6.35 -22.06
N GLN A 19 15.72 -7.27 -21.42
CA GLN A 19 15.12 -8.51 -20.97
C GLN A 19 14.14 -8.23 -19.83
N HIS A 20 12.90 -8.72 -19.93
CA HIS A 20 11.94 -8.58 -18.85
C HIS A 20 12.38 -9.34 -17.60
N PHE A 21 12.06 -8.77 -16.42
CA PHE A 21 12.32 -9.42 -15.13
C PHE A 21 11.49 -10.69 -14.91
N SER A 22 10.43 -10.90 -15.68
CA SER A 22 9.55 -12.07 -15.57
C SER A 22 9.55 -12.90 -16.83
N SER A 23 9.66 -14.23 -16.69
CA SER A 23 9.47 -15.16 -17.80
C SER A 23 7.99 -15.33 -18.15
N VAL A 24 7.68 -15.93 -19.31
CA VAL A 24 6.31 -16.25 -19.72
C VAL A 24 5.65 -17.22 -18.72
N GLU A 25 6.43 -18.16 -18.19
CA GLU A 25 5.99 -19.13 -17.18
C GLU A 25 5.58 -18.41 -15.89
N GLN A 26 6.39 -17.45 -15.44
CA GLN A 26 6.06 -16.61 -14.28
C GLN A 26 4.80 -15.77 -14.51
N LEU A 27 4.60 -15.22 -15.70
CA LEU A 27 3.35 -14.51 -16.03
C LEU A 27 2.13 -15.43 -15.96
N ASN A 28 2.27 -16.67 -16.43
CA ASN A 28 1.21 -17.67 -16.34
C ASN A 28 0.93 -18.06 -14.88
N GLU A 29 1.97 -18.21 -14.06
CA GLU A 29 1.83 -18.42 -12.61
C GLU A 29 1.06 -17.26 -11.96
N PHE A 30 1.43 -16.01 -12.25
CA PHE A 30 0.75 -14.83 -11.72
C PHE A 30 -0.73 -14.75 -12.14
N TRP A 31 -1.03 -15.16 -13.37
CA TRP A 31 -2.39 -15.24 -13.85
C TRP A 31 -3.23 -16.27 -13.09
N LEU A 32 -2.66 -17.46 -12.85
CA LEU A 32 -3.33 -18.51 -12.07
C LEU A 32 -3.52 -18.10 -10.62
N ASP A 33 -2.50 -17.50 -10.00
CA ASP A 33 -2.60 -16.93 -8.65
C ASP A 33 -3.73 -15.89 -8.57
N GLY A 34 -3.82 -14.99 -9.55
CA GLY A 34 -4.88 -13.99 -9.63
C GLY A 34 -6.28 -14.62 -9.71
N LYS A 35 -6.45 -15.67 -10.51
CA LYS A 35 -7.73 -16.41 -10.58
C LYS A 35 -8.10 -17.05 -9.25
N HIS A 36 -7.14 -17.66 -8.55
CA HIS A 36 -7.36 -18.26 -7.24
C HIS A 36 -7.72 -17.21 -6.17
N ILE A 37 -7.04 -16.05 -6.20
CA ILE A 37 -7.33 -14.92 -5.32
C ILE A 37 -8.77 -14.43 -5.54
N LEU A 38 -9.15 -14.16 -6.78
CA LEU A 38 -10.50 -13.69 -7.11
C LEU A 38 -11.60 -14.69 -6.72
N LYS A 39 -11.37 -15.99 -6.96
CA LYS A 39 -12.28 -17.04 -6.52
C LYS A 39 -12.44 -17.04 -4.99
N TYR A 40 -11.34 -16.93 -4.27
CA TYR A 40 -11.35 -16.86 -2.80
C TYR A 40 -12.10 -15.62 -2.30
N LEU A 41 -11.76 -14.42 -2.81
CA LEU A 41 -12.41 -13.18 -2.42
C LEU A 41 -13.91 -13.20 -2.70
N LYS A 42 -14.31 -13.73 -3.87
CA LYS A 42 -15.75 -13.91 -4.20
C LYS A 42 -16.46 -14.79 -3.19
N SER A 43 -15.86 -15.92 -2.79
CA SER A 43 -16.46 -16.87 -1.84
C SER A 43 -16.50 -16.37 -0.39
N LYS A 44 -15.59 -15.46 -0.02
CA LYS A 44 -15.44 -14.93 1.35
C LYS A 44 -15.84 -13.45 1.48
N ARG A 45 -16.45 -12.86 0.45
CA ARG A 45 -16.78 -11.42 0.39
C ARG A 45 -17.53 -10.94 1.63
N ALA A 46 -18.57 -11.64 2.06
CA ALA A 46 -19.38 -11.24 3.20
C ALA A 46 -18.61 -11.23 4.54
N GLY A 47 -17.54 -12.02 4.65
CA GLY A 47 -16.70 -12.03 5.85
C GLY A 47 -15.72 -10.85 5.93
N TYR A 48 -15.37 -10.24 4.80
CA TYR A 48 -14.50 -9.09 4.75
C TYR A 48 -15.24 -7.77 4.55
N PHE A 49 -16.32 -7.80 3.76
CA PHE A 49 -17.07 -6.62 3.33
C PHE A 49 -18.56 -6.81 3.61
N SER A 50 -18.93 -6.73 4.88
CA SER A 50 -20.31 -6.90 5.31
C SER A 50 -21.13 -5.64 5.04
N THR A 51 -22.08 -5.71 4.10
CA THR A 51 -23.02 -4.61 3.81
C THR A 51 -23.96 -4.28 4.96
N LYS A 52 -24.00 -5.10 6.02
CA LYS A 52 -24.79 -4.83 7.23
C LYS A 52 -24.10 -3.86 8.19
N THR A 53 -22.78 -3.79 8.14
CA THR A 53 -21.97 -3.03 9.11
C THR A 53 -21.09 -1.96 8.46
N MET A 54 -20.93 -2.00 7.14
CA MET A 54 -20.09 -1.02 6.43
C MET A 54 -20.66 -0.72 5.04
N MET A 55 -20.43 0.49 4.59
CA MET A 55 -20.76 1.00 3.27
C MET A 55 -19.47 1.34 2.53
N LEU A 56 -19.35 0.91 1.28
CA LEU A 56 -18.25 1.35 0.42
C LEU A 56 -18.50 2.81 0.04
N ALA A 57 -17.67 3.70 0.56
CA ALA A 57 -17.78 5.15 0.37
C ALA A 57 -16.83 5.69 -0.72
N GLY A 58 -15.72 4.99 -1.00
CA GLY A 58 -14.78 5.41 -2.03
C GLY A 58 -13.92 4.27 -2.54
N ILE A 59 -13.52 4.36 -3.81
CA ILE A 59 -12.56 3.51 -4.49
C ILE A 59 -11.58 4.45 -5.18
N GLU A 60 -10.26 4.18 -5.06
CA GLU A 60 -9.22 5.02 -5.65
C GLU A 60 -9.43 6.51 -5.26
N THR A 61 -9.67 6.74 -3.96
CA THR A 61 -10.01 8.09 -3.45
C THR A 61 -8.77 8.97 -3.47
N LEU A 62 -8.81 10.02 -4.29
CA LEU A 62 -7.71 10.96 -4.42
C LEU A 62 -7.60 11.86 -3.18
N LEU A 63 -6.42 11.86 -2.59
CA LEU A 63 -5.97 12.88 -1.65
C LEU A 63 -5.05 13.85 -2.42
N TYR A 64 -5.39 15.13 -2.38
CA TYR A 64 -4.60 16.17 -3.02
C TYR A 64 -4.69 17.46 -2.23
N GLN A 65 -3.66 17.77 -1.44
CA GLN A 65 -3.66 18.88 -0.51
C GLN A 65 -2.31 19.57 -0.48
N GLU A 66 -2.31 20.88 -0.36
CA GLU A 66 -1.10 21.63 -0.05
C GLU A 66 -0.70 21.38 1.40
N ILE A 67 0.53 20.92 1.62
CA ILE A 67 1.10 20.64 2.94
C ILE A 67 2.08 21.69 3.42
N LYS A 68 2.70 22.39 2.48
CA LYS A 68 3.54 23.58 2.67
C LYS A 68 3.42 24.46 1.42
N PRO A 69 3.76 25.75 1.48
CA PRO A 69 3.69 26.61 0.31
C PRO A 69 4.38 26.00 -0.91
N GLY A 70 3.61 25.74 -1.96
CA GLY A 70 4.08 25.11 -3.20
C GLY A 70 4.34 23.60 -3.13
N ILE A 71 4.15 22.94 -2.01
CA ILE A 71 4.38 21.50 -1.85
C ILE A 71 3.04 20.78 -1.65
N MET A 72 2.70 19.92 -2.61
CA MET A 72 1.47 19.17 -2.61
C MET A 72 1.68 17.73 -2.11
N PHE A 73 0.83 17.27 -1.20
CA PHE A 73 0.67 15.85 -0.91
C PHE A 73 -0.30 15.25 -1.91
N LYS A 74 0.09 14.17 -2.55
CA LYS A 74 -0.79 13.37 -3.40
C LYS A 74 -0.81 11.94 -2.91
N GLY A 75 -1.99 11.40 -2.68
CA GLY A 75 -2.23 10.02 -2.32
C GLY A 75 -3.44 9.46 -3.06
N LEU A 76 -3.50 8.14 -3.17
CA LEU A 76 -4.64 7.43 -3.74
C LEU A 76 -4.99 6.29 -2.79
N ILE A 77 -6.15 6.38 -2.15
CA ILE A 77 -6.62 5.38 -1.19
C ILE A 77 -7.38 4.31 -1.96
N ASP A 78 -6.97 3.05 -1.85
CA ASP A 78 -7.59 1.96 -2.60
C ASP A 78 -9.08 1.82 -2.29
N LEU A 79 -9.45 1.76 -0.99
CA LEU A 79 -10.85 1.65 -0.56
C LEU A 79 -11.11 2.53 0.67
N VAL A 80 -12.29 3.12 0.73
CA VAL A 80 -12.80 3.82 1.91
C VAL A 80 -14.15 3.21 2.30
N PHE A 81 -14.29 2.82 3.56
CA PHE A 81 -15.54 2.34 4.13
C PHE A 81 -16.06 3.30 5.19
N TYR A 82 -17.37 3.49 5.19
CA TYR A 82 -18.09 4.15 6.26
C TYR A 82 -18.85 3.12 7.10
N HIS A 83 -18.82 3.26 8.42
CA HIS A 83 -19.47 2.40 9.39
C HIS A 83 -20.60 3.17 10.08
N PRO A 84 -21.87 3.03 9.61
CA PRO A 84 -22.99 3.83 10.15
C PRO A 84 -23.22 3.62 11.64
N ASN A 85 -23.03 2.40 12.14
CA ASN A 85 -23.31 2.06 13.55
C ASN A 85 -22.36 2.74 14.54
N THR A 86 -21.14 3.09 14.11
CA THR A 86 -20.11 3.72 14.95
C THR A 86 -19.77 5.12 14.50
N ASP A 87 -20.42 5.60 13.44
CA ASP A 87 -20.11 6.86 12.78
C ASP A 87 -18.60 7.04 12.58
N SER A 88 -17.99 6.06 11.91
CA SER A 88 -16.54 6.02 11.71
C SER A 88 -16.19 5.57 10.29
N TRP A 89 -14.95 5.82 9.92
CA TRP A 89 -14.40 5.54 8.59
C TRP A 89 -13.24 4.57 8.69
N THR A 90 -13.04 3.75 7.66
CA THR A 90 -11.84 2.93 7.53
C THR A 90 -11.21 3.18 6.17
N VAL A 91 -9.99 3.67 6.22
CA VAL A 91 -9.11 3.82 5.06
C VAL A 91 -8.33 2.52 4.89
N VAL A 92 -8.47 1.88 3.73
CA VAL A 92 -7.87 0.59 3.43
C VAL A 92 -6.88 0.73 2.30
N ASP A 93 -5.68 0.17 2.51
CA ASP A 93 -4.65 0.05 1.49
C ASP A 93 -4.43 -1.44 1.18
N ILE A 94 -4.55 -1.81 -0.10
CA ILE A 94 -4.43 -3.19 -0.57
C ILE A 94 -2.97 -3.47 -0.91
N LYS A 95 -2.39 -4.46 -0.23
CA LYS A 95 -1.04 -4.93 -0.53
C LYS A 95 -1.06 -6.36 -1.04
N THR A 96 -0.20 -6.65 -2.00
CA THR A 96 0.06 -8.03 -2.42
C THR A 96 1.33 -8.53 -1.75
N SER A 97 1.33 -9.80 -1.37
CA SER A 97 2.49 -10.44 -0.75
C SER A 97 2.52 -11.92 -1.14
N THR A 98 3.70 -12.52 -1.24
CA THR A 98 3.79 -13.95 -1.53
C THR A 98 3.18 -14.78 -0.41
N ARG A 99 3.48 -14.48 0.85
CA ARG A 99 3.05 -15.28 2.02
C ARG A 99 2.33 -14.47 3.12
N GLY A 100 2.17 -13.16 2.92
CA GLY A 100 1.67 -12.21 3.94
C GLY A 100 2.82 -11.48 4.63
N TRP A 101 2.48 -10.63 5.60
CA TRP A 101 3.43 -9.87 6.40
C TRP A 101 3.71 -10.56 7.73
N ASN A 102 4.98 -10.71 8.05
CA ASN A 102 5.45 -11.16 9.36
C ASN A 102 5.43 -10.02 10.39
N SER A 103 5.86 -10.30 11.61
CA SER A 103 5.90 -9.32 12.70
C SER A 103 6.85 -8.16 12.44
N GLU A 104 7.95 -8.41 11.73
CA GLU A 104 8.93 -7.40 11.37
C GLU A 104 8.37 -6.42 10.33
N ALA A 105 7.77 -6.93 9.25
CA ALA A 105 7.12 -6.10 8.25
C ALA A 105 6.00 -5.23 8.85
N LYS A 106 5.21 -5.78 9.77
CA LYS A 106 4.14 -5.05 10.46
C LYS A 106 4.65 -3.93 11.38
N LYS A 107 5.86 -4.06 11.91
CA LYS A 107 6.52 -3.05 12.76
C LYS A 107 7.33 -2.04 11.97
N ASN A 108 7.57 -2.29 10.69
CA ASN A 108 8.40 -1.41 9.87
C ASN A 108 7.70 -0.07 9.62
N PRO A 109 8.24 1.05 10.14
CA PRO A 109 7.62 2.36 10.00
C PRO A 109 7.53 2.82 8.55
N ASN A 110 8.46 2.43 7.68
CA ASN A 110 8.44 2.79 6.27
C ASN A 110 7.27 2.13 5.52
N LEU A 111 6.83 0.94 5.96
CA LEU A 111 5.68 0.27 5.38
C LEU A 111 4.35 0.81 5.94
N THR A 112 4.33 1.17 7.23
CA THR A 112 3.10 1.57 7.92
C THR A 112 2.80 3.07 7.81
N ALA A 113 3.79 3.91 7.51
CA ALA A 113 3.62 5.36 7.40
C ALA A 113 2.57 5.77 6.35
N GLN A 114 2.48 5.04 5.25
CA GLN A 114 1.56 5.36 4.16
C GLN A 114 0.10 5.50 4.64
N VAL A 115 -0.42 4.51 5.34
CA VAL A 115 -1.83 4.56 5.79
C VAL A 115 -2.04 5.54 6.94
N VAL A 116 -1.00 5.86 7.73
CA VAL A 116 -1.06 6.91 8.74
C VAL A 116 -1.19 8.29 8.08
N LEU A 117 -0.41 8.55 7.01
CA LEU A 117 -0.56 9.75 6.20
C LEU A 117 -1.91 9.80 5.51
N TYR A 118 -2.39 8.69 4.97
CA TYR A 118 -3.71 8.62 4.37
C TYR A 118 -4.82 8.98 5.37
N LYS A 119 -4.75 8.46 6.61
CA LYS A 119 -5.68 8.83 7.69
C LYS A 119 -5.69 10.34 7.92
N GLU A 120 -4.53 10.92 8.16
CA GLU A 120 -4.36 12.33 8.46
C GLU A 120 -4.91 13.22 7.34
N PHE A 121 -4.49 12.96 6.09
CA PHE A 121 -4.91 13.77 4.95
C PHE A 121 -6.36 13.50 4.52
N PHE A 122 -6.88 12.30 4.74
CA PHE A 122 -8.30 12.00 4.56
C PHE A 122 -9.15 12.78 5.56
N ALA A 123 -8.79 12.73 6.84
CA ALA A 123 -9.48 13.47 7.88
C ALA A 123 -9.54 14.98 7.58
N ARG A 124 -8.41 15.57 7.19
CA ARG A 124 -8.32 16.99 6.81
C ARG A 124 -9.14 17.31 5.55
N GLN A 125 -8.99 16.54 4.49
CA GLN A 125 -9.63 16.83 3.19
C GLN A 125 -11.16 16.77 3.27
N PHE A 126 -11.69 15.85 4.07
CA PHE A 126 -13.13 15.63 4.19
C PHE A 126 -13.73 16.23 5.47
N ASN A 127 -12.92 16.98 6.23
CA ASN A 127 -13.32 17.59 7.51
C ASN A 127 -13.94 16.58 8.49
N ILE A 128 -13.30 15.41 8.61
CA ILE A 128 -13.71 14.33 9.50
C ILE A 128 -12.77 14.34 10.72
N PRO A 129 -13.29 14.20 11.96
CA PRO A 129 -12.43 14.06 13.13
C PRO A 129 -11.47 12.86 12.99
N GLU A 130 -10.19 13.06 13.31
CA GLU A 130 -9.16 12.04 13.14
C GLU A 130 -9.45 10.76 13.93
N ASP A 131 -10.04 10.88 15.11
CA ASP A 131 -10.44 9.74 15.95
C ASP A 131 -11.58 8.90 15.34
N LYS A 132 -12.31 9.44 14.37
CA LYS A 132 -13.33 8.73 13.58
C LYS A 132 -12.74 7.98 12.37
N VAL A 133 -11.46 8.14 12.07
CA VAL A 133 -10.82 7.49 10.93
C VAL A 133 -9.89 6.36 11.40
N ASN A 134 -10.20 5.15 10.99
CA ASN A 134 -9.39 3.95 11.18
C ASN A 134 -8.57 3.65 9.93
N VAL A 135 -7.51 2.84 10.08
CA VAL A 135 -6.67 2.42 8.97
C VAL A 135 -6.49 0.90 8.97
N GLU A 136 -6.41 0.33 7.78
CA GLU A 136 -6.22 -1.10 7.60
C GLU A 136 -5.38 -1.40 6.36
N PHE A 137 -4.47 -2.34 6.47
CA PHE A 137 -3.87 -3.04 5.34
C PHE A 137 -4.66 -4.30 5.04
N PHE A 138 -5.12 -4.42 3.80
CA PHE A 138 -5.74 -5.62 3.26
C PHE A 138 -4.71 -6.39 2.43
N ILE A 139 -3.99 -7.32 3.08
CA ILE A 139 -2.84 -8.00 2.50
C ILE A 139 -3.29 -9.28 1.81
N VAL A 140 -3.23 -9.30 0.49
CA VAL A 140 -3.61 -10.45 -0.33
C VAL A 140 -2.40 -11.34 -0.55
N LYS A 141 -2.49 -12.59 -0.09
CA LYS A 141 -1.43 -13.59 -0.23
C LYS A 141 -1.55 -14.32 -1.57
N ARG A 142 -0.47 -14.31 -2.33
CA ARG A 142 -0.38 -15.05 -3.59
C ARG A 142 -0.34 -16.56 -3.35
N ARG A 143 0.47 -16.98 -2.39
CA ARG A 143 0.63 -18.40 -2.01
C ARG A 143 0.06 -18.65 -0.63
N VAL A 144 -0.64 -19.75 -0.49
CA VAL A 144 -1.07 -20.32 0.78
C VAL A 144 -0.59 -21.76 0.84
N PRO A 145 -0.22 -22.30 2.01
CA PRO A 145 0.12 -23.70 2.14
C PRO A 145 -1.03 -24.60 1.68
N ALA A 146 -0.72 -25.68 0.99
CA ALA A 146 -1.74 -26.70 0.61
C ALA A 146 -2.27 -27.38 1.87
N GLU A 147 -1.36 -27.69 2.79
CA GLU A 147 -1.65 -28.21 4.12
C GLU A 147 -1.14 -27.23 5.16
N ALA A 148 -1.89 -27.05 6.23
CA ALA A 148 -1.52 -26.16 7.31
C ALA A 148 -2.14 -26.66 8.62
N ASP A 149 -1.36 -26.58 9.69
CA ASP A 149 -1.78 -26.97 11.05
C ASP A 149 -2.96 -26.15 11.54
N PHE A 150 -3.11 -24.92 11.01
CA PHE A 150 -4.19 -24.02 11.39
C PHE A 150 -4.91 -23.48 10.16
N ALA A 151 -6.23 -23.48 10.17
CA ALA A 151 -7.08 -22.93 9.11
C ALA A 151 -6.75 -21.45 8.77
N SER A 152 -6.23 -20.69 9.74
CA SER A 152 -5.79 -19.30 9.52
C SER A 152 -4.61 -19.18 8.55
N MET A 153 -3.76 -20.19 8.44
CA MET A 153 -2.63 -20.21 7.50
C MET A 153 -3.10 -20.33 6.05
N GLN A 154 -4.25 -20.96 5.83
CA GLN A 154 -4.86 -21.11 4.50
C GLN A 154 -5.66 -19.87 4.06
N ARG A 155 -5.85 -18.87 4.93
CA ARG A 155 -6.51 -17.61 4.54
C ARG A 155 -5.65 -16.86 3.53
N ARG A 156 -6.24 -16.50 2.40
CA ARG A 156 -5.56 -15.68 1.38
C ARG A 156 -5.48 -14.20 1.72
N VAL A 157 -6.23 -13.77 2.72
CA VAL A 157 -6.23 -12.38 3.18
C VAL A 157 -5.72 -12.31 4.61
N GLN A 158 -4.85 -11.35 4.85
CA GLN A 158 -4.42 -10.94 6.17
C GLN A 158 -4.79 -9.47 6.36
N GLN A 159 -5.66 -9.20 7.31
CA GLN A 159 -6.00 -7.84 7.72
C GLN A 159 -5.05 -7.40 8.84
N PHE A 160 -4.59 -6.19 8.77
CA PHE A 160 -3.68 -5.62 9.75
C PHE A 160 -3.91 -4.12 9.89
N SER A 161 -4.26 -3.69 11.10
CA SER A 161 -4.42 -2.26 11.45
C SER A 161 -3.19 -1.82 12.26
N PRO A 162 -2.29 -1.01 11.67
CA PRO A 162 -1.16 -0.45 12.40
C PRO A 162 -1.61 0.60 13.41
N THR A 163 -0.78 0.84 14.41
CA THR A 163 -0.98 1.97 15.31
C THR A 163 -1.00 3.28 14.54
N SER A 164 -2.07 4.07 14.71
CA SER A 164 -2.33 5.32 13.99
C SER A 164 -2.93 6.40 14.88
N GLY A 165 -2.68 6.35 16.19
CA GLY A 165 -3.09 7.40 17.12
C GLY A 165 -2.26 8.68 17.01
N PRO A 166 -2.63 9.76 17.71
CA PRO A 166 -2.03 11.10 17.55
C PRO A 166 -0.50 11.12 17.68
N ARG A 167 0.06 10.33 18.59
CA ARG A 167 1.52 10.22 18.74
C ARG A 167 2.16 9.67 17.47
N LYS A 168 1.57 8.62 16.89
CA LYS A 168 2.10 7.99 15.66
C LYS A 168 1.95 8.90 14.46
N THR A 169 0.82 9.58 14.33
CA THR A 169 0.60 10.61 13.30
C THR A 169 1.67 11.68 13.37
N LYS A 170 1.97 12.22 14.57
CA LYS A 170 3.03 13.22 14.77
C LYS A 170 4.41 12.70 14.36
N GLU A 171 4.75 11.46 14.72
CA GLU A 171 6.03 10.83 14.31
C GLU A 171 6.14 10.73 12.78
N VAL A 172 5.09 10.30 12.11
CA VAL A 172 5.08 10.13 10.65
C VAL A 172 5.11 11.49 9.92
N LEU A 173 4.38 12.48 10.41
CA LEU A 173 4.45 13.85 9.87
C LEU A 173 5.84 14.46 10.03
N ALA A 174 6.51 14.21 11.15
CA ALA A 174 7.90 14.66 11.35
C ALA A 174 8.88 13.97 10.38
N LEU A 175 8.69 12.70 10.07
CA LEU A 175 9.47 12.02 9.02
C LEU A 175 9.24 12.62 7.65
N MET A 176 7.99 12.92 7.30
CA MET A 176 7.65 13.59 6.04
C MET A 176 8.28 14.98 5.98
N ASP A 177 8.23 15.75 7.06
CA ASP A 177 8.88 17.07 7.14
C ASP A 177 10.41 16.99 6.97
N THR A 178 11.03 15.98 7.57
CA THR A 178 12.46 15.74 7.39
C THR A 178 12.78 15.41 5.93
N PHE A 179 12.00 14.53 5.30
CA PHE A 179 12.15 14.20 3.89
C PHE A 179 12.03 15.47 3.01
N ILE A 180 11.00 16.29 3.24
CA ILE A 180 10.79 17.53 2.47
C ILE A 180 12.00 18.45 2.62
N LYS A 181 12.49 18.68 3.84
CA LYS A 181 13.68 19.52 4.08
C LYS A 181 14.94 18.98 3.39
N ASP A 182 15.05 17.66 3.27
CA ASP A 182 16.19 17.02 2.64
C ASP A 182 16.16 17.07 1.11
N VAL A 183 14.97 17.16 0.51
CA VAL A 183 14.82 17.04 -0.96
C VAL A 183 14.31 18.30 -1.65
N VAL A 184 13.73 19.26 -0.91
CA VAL A 184 13.16 20.49 -1.48
C VAL A 184 13.86 21.70 -0.93
N GLY A 185 14.31 22.59 -1.84
CA GLY A 185 14.93 23.87 -1.51
C GLY A 185 13.93 24.93 -1.06
N PRO A 186 14.42 26.07 -0.59
CA PRO A 186 13.58 27.20 -0.17
C PRO A 186 12.69 27.77 -1.28
N ASP A 187 13.08 27.54 -2.54
CA ASP A 187 12.33 27.94 -3.74
C ASP A 187 11.24 26.94 -4.16
N GLY A 188 11.02 25.89 -3.38
CA GLY A 188 10.04 24.83 -3.65
C GLY A 188 10.47 23.82 -4.72
N LYS A 189 11.73 23.91 -5.23
CA LYS A 189 12.26 22.98 -6.21
C LYS A 189 13.07 21.88 -5.54
N TYR A 190 13.20 20.75 -6.25
CA TYR A 190 14.08 19.68 -5.78
C TYR A 190 15.52 20.14 -5.71
N LEU A 191 16.19 19.77 -4.62
CA LEU A 191 17.62 20.02 -4.46
C LEU A 191 18.40 19.12 -5.40
N ASP A 192 19.29 19.72 -6.20
CA ASP A 192 20.27 18.98 -7.00
C ASP A 192 21.45 18.59 -6.11
N LYS A 193 21.32 17.43 -5.45
CA LYS A 193 22.37 16.86 -4.60
C LYS A 193 22.41 15.34 -4.72
N GLU A 194 23.60 14.80 -4.56
CA GLU A 194 23.76 13.35 -4.47
C GLU A 194 23.22 12.82 -3.13
N TYR A 195 22.40 11.77 -3.21
CA TYR A 195 21.86 11.08 -2.06
C TYR A 195 22.62 9.78 -1.84
N HIS A 196 23.44 9.73 -0.80
CA HIS A 196 24.17 8.52 -0.43
C HIS A 196 23.32 7.64 0.48
N CYS A 197 23.28 6.33 0.18
CA CYS A 197 22.62 5.37 1.02
C CYS A 197 23.35 5.23 2.37
N LYS A 198 22.71 5.63 3.45
CA LYS A 198 23.21 5.48 4.83
C LYS A 198 22.95 4.08 5.39
N SER A 199 23.13 3.00 4.59
CA SER A 199 23.05 1.66 5.13
C SER A 199 24.21 1.41 6.09
N PRO A 200 23.96 0.99 7.35
CA PRO A 200 25.00 0.70 8.33
C PRO A 200 25.98 -0.39 7.88
N LEU A 201 25.61 -1.18 6.90
CA LEU A 201 26.41 -2.29 6.36
C LEU A 201 27.09 -1.96 5.03
N GLY A 202 27.03 -0.71 4.54
CA GLY A 202 27.68 -0.28 3.29
C GLY A 202 27.19 -0.99 2.02
N LYS A 203 26.21 -1.88 2.13
CA LYS A 203 25.61 -2.62 0.99
C LYS A 203 24.09 -2.46 1.02
N CYS A 204 23.59 -1.46 0.32
CA CYS A 204 22.18 -1.38 0.03
C CYS A 204 21.86 -2.34 -1.13
N ARG A 205 21.09 -3.38 -0.87
CA ARG A 205 20.64 -4.33 -1.91
C ARG A 205 19.94 -3.63 -3.08
N ASN A 206 19.31 -2.49 -2.81
CA ASN A 206 18.57 -1.74 -3.84
C ASN A 206 19.48 -0.80 -4.67
N CYS A 207 20.65 -0.39 -4.14
CA CYS A 207 21.57 0.47 -4.88
C CYS A 207 22.58 -0.31 -5.73
N SER A 208 22.90 -1.57 -5.39
CA SER A 208 23.83 -2.40 -6.17
C SER A 208 23.25 -2.91 -7.49
N GLU A 209 21.96 -2.73 -7.73
CA GLU A 209 21.28 -3.12 -8.97
C GLU A 209 21.14 -1.94 -9.97
N TYR A 210 21.58 -0.73 -9.60
CA TYR A 210 21.45 0.50 -10.41
C TYR A 210 22.79 1.23 -10.71
N ILE A 211 23.92 0.57 -10.41
CA ILE A 211 25.25 1.06 -10.78
C ILE A 211 25.86 0.15 -11.85
#